data_0f961b9d0511459011a1f8dc05199837
#
_entry.id   0f961b9d0511459011a1f8dc05199837
#
_cell.length_a   1.000
_cell.length_b   1.000
_cell.length_c   1.000
_cell.angle_alpha   90.00
_cell.angle_beta   90.00
_cell.angle_gamma   90.00
#
_symmetry.space_group_name_H-M   'P 1'
#
loop_
_entity.id
_entity.type
_entity.pdbx_description
1 polymer ?
#
loop_
_entity_poly.entity_id
_entity_poly.type
_entity_poly.pdbx_seq_one_letter_code
_entity_poly.pdbx_strand_id
1 'polypeptide(L)'
;MERIELTILRNLIFNEEYSRKVIPFIEPDYFEERKEKVIFEEITSFIVKYDSAITIEALNIEVENRTDLTDTELNEIREINRSLDDSPVDYQWLTDTTEKWCRDRAIYLALMESIQLADGKDDKKGRDAIPSILSDALAVSFDNNIGHDYLLNYEERYEYYHKKEDKIEFDLEYFNKITKGGLPNKTLNIALAGTGVGKSLFMCHHASSVLLQGRNVLYITMEMAEEKIAERIDANLLNVPIQDLTDLPKPMFDKKVTNL
;
A
#
# COMPACT_ATOMS: atom_id res chain seq x y z
N MET A 1 6.06 -17.88 26.55
CA MET A 1 5.57 -17.56 25.19
C MET A 1 6.81 -17.20 24.42
N GLU A 2 7.13 -17.94 23.38
CA GLU A 2 8.29 -17.66 22.54
C GLU A 2 8.07 -16.33 21.82
N ARG A 3 9.04 -15.44 21.86
CA ARG A 3 8.92 -14.12 21.20
C ARG A 3 9.11 -14.31 19.70
N ILE A 4 8.34 -13.57 18.90
CA ILE A 4 8.40 -13.68 17.44
C ILE A 4 9.80 -13.34 16.89
N GLU A 5 10.51 -12.41 17.52
CA GLU A 5 11.86 -12.00 17.16
C GLU A 5 12.84 -13.19 17.21
N LEU A 6 12.78 -14.02 18.27
CA LEU A 6 13.63 -15.21 18.38
C LEU A 6 13.26 -16.27 17.33
N THR A 7 11.98 -16.42 17.03
CA THR A 7 11.52 -17.31 15.96
C THR A 7 12.03 -16.85 14.60
N ILE A 8 12.02 -15.54 14.34
CA ILE A 8 12.59 -14.94 13.11
C ILE A 8 14.09 -15.23 13.04
N LEU A 9 14.86 -14.86 14.07
CA LEU A 9 16.32 -15.06 14.10
C LEU A 9 16.71 -16.52 13.90
N ARG A 10 16.01 -17.44 14.57
CA ARG A 10 16.21 -18.87 14.41
C ARG A 10 16.04 -19.31 12.96
N ASN A 11 14.94 -18.91 12.32
CA ASN A 11 14.66 -19.31 10.95
C ASN A 11 15.55 -18.60 9.91
N LEU A 12 16.11 -17.44 10.22
CA LEU A 12 17.13 -16.82 9.37
C LEU A 12 18.42 -17.66 9.32
N ILE A 13 18.71 -18.44 10.35
CA ILE A 13 19.88 -19.32 10.41
C ILE A 13 19.59 -20.69 9.77
N PHE A 14 18.45 -21.30 10.09
CA PHE A 14 18.18 -22.70 9.74
C PHE A 14 17.34 -22.90 8.48
N ASN A 15 16.67 -21.84 7.97
CA ASN A 15 15.82 -21.91 6.77
C ASN A 15 16.29 -20.93 5.70
N GLU A 16 17.08 -21.42 4.76
CA GLU A 16 17.67 -20.61 3.70
C GLU A 16 16.62 -19.96 2.78
N GLU A 17 15.55 -20.70 2.43
CA GLU A 17 14.47 -20.17 1.58
C GLU A 17 13.76 -19.00 2.25
N TYR A 18 13.43 -19.16 3.53
CA TYR A 18 12.84 -18.10 4.33
C TYR A 18 13.78 -16.90 4.45
N SER A 19 15.06 -17.15 4.77
CA SER A 19 16.08 -16.11 4.92
C SER A 19 16.23 -15.26 3.65
N ARG A 20 16.35 -15.89 2.49
CA ARG A 20 16.44 -15.20 1.19
C ARG A 20 15.19 -14.35 0.87
N LYS A 21 14.01 -14.81 1.30
CA LYS A 21 12.76 -14.11 1.08
C LYS A 21 12.58 -12.89 1.98
N VAL A 22 12.92 -13.00 3.27
CA VAL A 22 12.51 -11.98 4.25
C VAL A 22 13.59 -10.94 4.57
N ILE A 23 14.88 -11.28 4.46
CA ILE A 23 16.01 -10.36 4.78
C ILE A 23 15.87 -9.00 4.09
N PRO A 24 15.47 -8.88 2.80
CA PRO A 24 15.36 -7.60 2.15
C PRO A 24 14.34 -6.63 2.78
N PHE A 25 13.48 -7.12 3.64
CA PHE A 25 12.38 -6.34 4.24
C PHE A 25 12.54 -6.13 5.74
N ILE A 26 13.53 -6.77 6.36
CA ILE A 26 13.80 -6.62 7.80
C ILE A 26 14.89 -5.58 7.99
N GLU A 27 14.62 -4.59 8.81
CA GLU A 27 15.62 -3.63 9.23
C GLU A 27 16.09 -3.92 10.66
N PRO A 28 17.38 -3.67 10.98
CA PRO A 28 17.91 -3.89 12.33
C PRO A 28 17.09 -3.19 13.43
N ASP A 29 16.55 -2.00 13.12
CA ASP A 29 15.77 -1.20 14.07
C ASP A 29 14.38 -1.75 14.37
N TYR A 30 13.93 -2.80 13.65
CA TYR A 30 12.69 -3.49 13.98
C TYR A 30 12.82 -4.31 15.27
N PHE A 31 14.03 -4.78 15.60
CA PHE A 31 14.29 -5.46 16.86
C PHE A 31 14.35 -4.47 18.04
N GLU A 32 13.63 -4.76 19.12
CA GLU A 32 13.60 -3.89 20.30
C GLU A 32 14.85 -4.04 21.17
N GLU A 33 15.32 -5.29 21.30
CA GLU A 33 16.47 -5.61 22.12
C GLU A 33 17.77 -5.47 21.33
N ARG A 34 18.74 -4.74 21.87
CA ARG A 34 20.04 -4.56 21.21
C ARG A 34 20.72 -5.89 20.84
N LYS A 35 20.55 -6.91 21.69
CA LYS A 35 21.12 -8.26 21.47
C LYS A 35 20.59 -8.90 20.19
N GLU A 36 19.29 -8.85 19.98
CA GLU A 36 18.62 -9.41 18.81
C GLU A 36 18.98 -8.63 17.55
N LYS A 37 19.08 -7.30 17.66
CA LYS A 37 19.57 -6.42 16.60
C LYS A 37 20.99 -6.82 16.17
N VAL A 38 21.90 -7.01 17.10
CA VAL A 38 23.28 -7.45 16.83
C VAL A 38 23.30 -8.82 16.14
N ILE A 39 22.53 -9.79 16.61
CA ILE A 39 22.43 -11.12 16.00
C ILE A 39 21.95 -10.97 14.54
N PHE A 40 20.95 -10.19 14.29
CA PHE A 40 20.43 -9.94 12.94
C PHE A 40 21.47 -9.27 12.04
N GLU A 41 22.17 -8.25 12.54
CA GLU A 41 23.24 -7.55 11.81
C GLU A 41 24.34 -8.51 11.37
N GLU A 42 24.80 -9.42 12.27
CA GLU A 42 25.83 -10.40 11.93
C GLU A 42 25.33 -11.46 10.94
N ILE A 43 24.10 -11.96 11.10
CA ILE A 43 23.49 -12.89 10.15
C ILE A 43 23.45 -12.24 8.74
N THR A 44 22.97 -11.02 8.66
CA THR A 44 22.81 -10.30 7.38
C THR A 44 24.17 -9.99 6.75
N SER A 45 25.13 -9.51 7.56
CA SER A 45 26.50 -9.24 7.11
C SER A 45 27.19 -10.48 6.55
N PHE A 46 27.02 -11.61 7.21
CA PHE A 46 27.58 -12.89 6.78
C PHE A 46 26.97 -13.36 5.45
N ILE A 47 25.64 -13.31 5.33
CA ILE A 47 24.93 -13.71 4.11
C ILE A 47 25.35 -12.84 2.93
N VAL A 48 25.42 -11.51 3.11
CA VAL A 48 25.88 -10.57 2.06
C VAL A 48 27.32 -10.86 1.64
N LYS A 49 28.20 -11.23 2.59
CA LYS A 49 29.62 -11.47 2.33
C LYS A 49 29.92 -12.80 1.68
N TYR A 50 29.20 -13.86 2.08
CA TYR A 50 29.52 -15.24 1.71
C TYR A 50 28.45 -15.91 0.83
N ASP A 51 27.31 -15.27 0.60
CA ASP A 51 26.14 -15.81 -0.14
C ASP A 51 25.70 -17.19 0.37
N SER A 52 25.76 -17.39 1.69
CA SER A 52 25.43 -18.65 2.37
C SER A 52 24.85 -18.39 3.75
N ALA A 53 24.05 -19.32 4.25
CA ALA A 53 23.53 -19.27 5.62
C ALA A 53 24.68 -19.36 6.63
N ILE A 54 24.57 -18.61 7.73
CA ILE A 54 25.52 -18.63 8.82
C ILE A 54 25.24 -19.83 9.75
N THR A 55 26.28 -20.45 10.28
CA THR A 55 26.14 -21.43 11.37
C THR A 55 26.19 -20.75 12.73
N ILE A 56 25.66 -21.41 13.78
CA ILE A 56 25.72 -20.91 15.17
C ILE A 56 27.16 -20.67 15.62
N GLU A 57 28.10 -21.55 15.23
CA GLU A 57 29.51 -21.41 15.56
C GLU A 57 30.14 -20.18 14.90
N ALA A 58 29.84 -19.99 13.61
CA ALA A 58 30.32 -18.81 12.87
C ALA A 58 29.73 -17.52 13.44
N LEU A 59 28.43 -17.51 13.76
CA LEU A 59 27.74 -16.37 14.36
C LEU A 59 28.38 -15.98 15.69
N ASN A 60 28.72 -16.96 16.56
CA ASN A 60 29.39 -16.68 17.81
C ASN A 60 30.77 -16.06 17.60
N ILE A 61 31.54 -16.54 16.61
CA ILE A 61 32.85 -15.96 16.26
C ILE A 61 32.72 -14.53 15.76
N GLU A 62 31.76 -14.25 14.84
CA GLU A 62 31.58 -12.90 14.32
C GLU A 62 31.13 -11.92 15.42
N VAL A 63 30.25 -12.34 16.33
CA VAL A 63 29.81 -11.54 17.48
C VAL A 63 30.99 -11.27 18.43
N GLU A 64 31.91 -12.25 18.68
CA GLU A 64 33.08 -12.04 19.50
C GLU A 64 34.10 -11.06 18.93
N ASN A 65 34.11 -10.91 17.60
CA ASN A 65 35.00 -9.96 16.91
C ASN A 65 34.50 -8.51 17.03
N ARG A 66 33.31 -8.27 17.52
CA ARG A 66 32.75 -6.90 17.70
C ARG A 66 33.42 -6.22 18.91
N THR A 67 33.74 -4.96 18.70
CA THR A 67 34.37 -4.12 19.73
C THR A 67 33.42 -3.20 20.47
N ASP A 68 32.16 -3.16 20.05
CA ASP A 68 31.11 -2.28 20.58
C ASP A 68 30.22 -2.97 21.63
N LEU A 69 30.53 -4.22 21.99
CA LEU A 69 29.76 -5.03 22.95
C LEU A 69 30.49 -5.14 24.28
N THR A 70 29.71 -5.14 25.35
CA THR A 70 30.19 -5.44 26.70
C THR A 70 30.25 -6.95 26.92
N ASP A 71 31.09 -7.41 27.88
CA ASP A 71 31.17 -8.82 28.26
C ASP A 71 29.81 -9.41 28.68
N THR A 72 28.97 -8.59 29.29
CA THR A 72 27.62 -9.00 29.69
C THR A 72 26.76 -9.26 28.47
N GLU A 73 26.73 -8.32 27.48
CA GLU A 73 25.98 -8.47 26.23
C GLU A 73 26.47 -9.67 25.42
N LEU A 74 27.79 -9.91 25.35
CA LEU A 74 28.36 -11.08 24.70
C LEU A 74 27.86 -12.40 25.31
N ASN A 75 27.81 -12.47 26.63
CA ASN A 75 27.31 -13.67 27.30
C ASN A 75 25.82 -13.90 27.07
N GLU A 76 25.01 -12.82 27.10
CA GLU A 76 23.59 -12.91 26.84
C GLU A 76 23.30 -13.31 25.38
N ILE A 77 24.06 -12.80 24.40
CA ILE A 77 23.93 -13.18 22.98
C ILE A 77 24.29 -14.67 22.82
N ARG A 78 25.37 -15.15 23.49
CA ARG A 78 25.74 -16.58 23.46
C ARG A 78 24.64 -17.48 24.04
N GLU A 79 23.97 -17.05 25.09
CA GLU A 79 22.81 -17.76 25.63
C GLU A 79 21.65 -17.84 24.67
N ILE A 80 21.32 -16.69 23.99
CA ILE A 80 20.31 -16.65 22.95
C ILE A 80 20.70 -17.63 21.83
N ASN A 81 21.91 -17.53 21.28
CA ASN A 81 22.37 -18.37 20.18
C ASN A 81 22.29 -19.86 20.50
N ARG A 82 22.61 -20.25 21.75
CA ARG A 82 22.48 -21.64 22.22
C ARG A 82 21.03 -22.12 22.33
N SER A 83 20.09 -21.21 22.53
CA SER A 83 18.67 -21.53 22.61
C SER A 83 18.00 -21.67 21.24
N LEU A 84 18.66 -21.18 20.17
CA LEU A 84 18.16 -21.31 18.82
C LEU A 84 18.37 -22.74 18.31
N ASP A 85 17.27 -23.39 17.96
CA ASP A 85 17.27 -24.77 17.48
C ASP A 85 16.58 -24.84 16.08
N ASP A 86 16.74 -25.97 15.40
CA ASP A 86 16.08 -26.24 14.10
C ASP A 86 14.69 -26.86 14.31
N SER A 87 13.87 -26.25 15.17
CA SER A 87 12.48 -26.70 15.35
C SER A 87 11.62 -26.30 14.14
N PRO A 88 10.88 -27.24 13.55
CA PRO A 88 10.09 -26.97 12.34
C PRO A 88 8.95 -25.98 12.63
N VAL A 89 8.77 -25.03 11.71
CA VAL A 89 7.68 -24.05 11.71
C VAL A 89 7.01 -24.09 10.34
N ASP A 90 5.68 -23.91 10.30
CA ASP A 90 4.97 -23.76 9.04
C ASP A 90 5.48 -22.53 8.28
N TYR A 91 5.95 -22.74 7.06
CA TYR A 91 6.60 -21.72 6.23
C TYR A 91 5.67 -20.55 5.92
N GLN A 92 4.41 -20.83 5.56
CA GLN A 92 3.47 -19.78 5.20
C GLN A 92 3.09 -18.94 6.42
N TRP A 93 2.76 -19.60 7.53
CA TRP A 93 2.48 -18.90 8.79
C TRP A 93 3.63 -18.02 9.24
N LEU A 94 4.86 -18.54 9.15
CA LEU A 94 6.07 -17.80 9.54
C LEU A 94 6.25 -16.56 8.66
N THR A 95 6.12 -16.72 7.34
CA THR A 95 6.26 -15.60 6.39
C THR A 95 5.21 -14.53 6.64
N ASP A 96 3.93 -14.91 6.77
CA ASP A 96 2.82 -13.97 7.00
C ASP A 96 2.98 -13.25 8.36
N THR A 97 3.41 -13.98 9.38
CA THR A 97 3.62 -13.41 10.72
C THR A 97 4.81 -12.46 10.74
N THR A 98 5.90 -12.78 10.02
CA THR A 98 7.06 -11.91 9.89
C THR A 98 6.71 -10.64 9.11
N GLU A 99 5.96 -10.74 8.00
CA GLU A 99 5.49 -9.57 7.26
C GLU A 99 4.66 -8.63 8.14
N LYS A 100 3.72 -9.19 8.88
CA LYS A 100 2.92 -8.43 9.83
C LYS A 100 3.79 -7.75 10.89
N TRP A 101 4.75 -8.48 11.47
CA TRP A 101 5.66 -7.93 12.46
C TRP A 101 6.52 -6.79 11.87
N CYS A 102 7.08 -6.95 10.68
CA CYS A 102 7.85 -5.89 10.00
C CYS A 102 6.98 -4.64 9.79
N ARG A 103 5.74 -4.80 9.32
CA ARG A 103 4.81 -3.68 9.11
C ARG A 103 4.46 -2.98 10.42
N ASP A 104 4.15 -3.73 11.46
CA ASP A 104 3.81 -3.17 12.77
C ASP A 104 5.00 -2.38 13.36
N ARG A 105 6.23 -2.90 13.21
CA ARG A 105 7.47 -2.23 13.65
C ARG A 105 7.78 -1.00 12.81
N ALA A 106 7.66 -1.07 11.50
CA ALA A 106 7.84 0.08 10.60
C ALA A 106 6.88 1.23 10.95
N ILE A 107 5.59 0.91 11.17
CA ILE A 107 4.58 1.90 11.59
C ILE A 107 4.95 2.51 12.94
N TYR A 108 5.36 1.69 13.92
CA TYR A 108 5.76 2.19 15.24
C TYR A 108 6.94 3.17 15.14
N LEU A 109 7.99 2.81 14.41
CA LEU A 109 9.17 3.66 14.22
C LEU A 109 8.82 4.95 13.45
N ALA A 110 8.01 4.86 12.42
CA ALA A 110 7.52 6.01 11.65
C ALA A 110 6.70 6.98 12.52
N LEU A 111 5.86 6.46 13.43
CA LEU A 111 5.12 7.28 14.38
C LEU A 111 6.06 7.96 15.38
N MET A 112 7.06 7.26 15.92
CA MET A 112 8.05 7.84 16.82
C MET A 112 8.88 8.93 16.15
N GLU A 113 9.34 8.70 14.91
CA GLU A 113 10.03 9.72 14.10
C GLU A 113 9.12 10.91 13.81
N SER A 114 7.86 10.68 13.44
CA SER A 114 6.88 11.74 13.17
C SER A 114 6.62 12.63 14.40
N ILE A 115 6.58 12.04 15.60
CA ILE A 115 6.45 12.78 16.86
C ILE A 115 7.69 13.65 17.10
N GLN A 116 8.90 13.13 16.88
CA GLN A 116 10.14 13.89 17.03
C GLN A 116 10.20 15.10 16.07
N LEU A 117 9.78 14.89 14.80
CA LEU A 117 9.66 15.95 13.81
C LEU A 117 8.60 17.01 14.20
N ALA A 118 7.46 16.58 14.71
CA ALA A 118 6.41 17.48 15.17
C ALA A 118 6.87 18.34 16.35
N ASP A 119 7.67 17.76 17.27
CA ASP A 119 8.28 18.45 18.42
C ASP A 119 9.46 19.36 18.03
N GLY A 120 9.93 19.31 16.77
CA GLY A 120 11.07 20.11 16.31
C GLY A 120 12.41 19.64 16.88
N LYS A 121 12.54 18.36 17.23
CA LYS A 121 13.77 17.76 17.78
C LYS A 121 14.73 17.23 16.72
N ASP A 122 14.30 17.18 15.47
CA ASP A 122 15.13 16.77 14.34
C ASP A 122 15.34 17.96 13.39
N ASP A 123 16.59 18.37 13.25
CA ASP A 123 16.98 19.49 12.37
C ASP A 123 17.21 19.07 10.90
N LYS A 124 17.13 17.76 10.59
CA LYS A 124 17.45 17.23 9.25
C LYS A 124 16.23 17.11 8.34
N LYS A 125 15.06 16.82 8.89
CA LYS A 125 13.81 16.66 8.14
C LYS A 125 12.76 17.67 8.62
N GLY A 126 12.00 18.24 7.70
CA GLY A 126 10.87 19.12 8.01
C GLY A 126 9.59 18.33 8.36
N ARG A 127 8.61 19.01 8.94
CA ARG A 127 7.29 18.43 9.26
C ARG A 127 6.51 17.98 8.03
N ASP A 128 6.83 18.51 6.86
CA ASP A 128 6.30 18.13 5.56
C ASP A 128 6.70 16.71 5.12
N ALA A 129 7.74 16.12 5.73
CA ALA A 129 8.12 14.73 5.49
C ALA A 129 7.23 13.69 6.20
N ILE A 130 6.43 14.08 7.21
CA ILE A 130 5.60 13.16 8.00
C ILE A 130 4.66 12.29 7.13
N PRO A 131 3.91 12.85 6.15
CA PRO A 131 3.04 12.02 5.31
C PRO A 131 3.81 10.95 4.53
N SER A 132 4.99 11.26 4.01
CA SER A 132 5.83 10.30 3.29
C SER A 132 6.33 9.19 4.22
N ILE A 133 6.86 9.54 5.38
CA ILE A 133 7.36 8.59 6.39
C ILE A 133 6.27 7.56 6.78
N LEU A 134 5.05 8.04 7.03
CA LEU A 134 3.93 7.16 7.37
C LEU A 134 3.46 6.33 6.17
N SER A 135 3.45 6.91 4.97
CA SER A 135 3.09 6.20 3.74
C SER A 135 4.05 5.07 3.43
N ASP A 136 5.35 5.31 3.58
CA ASP A 136 6.41 4.32 3.32
C ASP A 136 6.31 3.15 4.32
N ALA A 137 6.05 3.44 5.60
CA ALA A 137 5.85 2.42 6.62
C ALA A 137 4.62 1.55 6.37
N LEU A 138 3.52 2.14 5.86
CA LEU A 138 2.31 1.41 5.51
C LEU A 138 2.47 0.55 4.24
N ALA A 139 3.44 0.89 3.38
CA ALA A 139 3.72 0.17 2.14
C ALA A 139 4.61 -1.06 2.33
N VAL A 140 5.12 -1.34 3.54
CA VAL A 140 5.94 -2.52 3.82
C VAL A 140 5.13 -3.80 3.52
N SER A 141 5.60 -4.57 2.54
CA SER A 141 5.01 -5.84 2.12
C SER A 141 6.08 -6.76 1.55
N PHE A 142 5.96 -8.07 1.81
CA PHE A 142 6.82 -9.10 1.25
C PHE A 142 6.40 -9.54 -0.15
N ASP A 143 5.38 -8.89 -0.70
CA ASP A 143 4.95 -9.15 -2.07
C ASP A 143 5.96 -8.55 -3.04
N ASN A 144 6.85 -9.41 -3.56
CA ASN A 144 7.84 -9.06 -4.57
C ASN A 144 7.28 -9.02 -5.99
N ASN A 145 5.98 -9.32 -6.16
CA ASN A 145 5.34 -9.29 -7.47
C ASN A 145 5.06 -7.84 -7.92
N ILE A 146 6.11 -7.01 -7.93
CA ILE A 146 6.06 -5.70 -8.58
C ILE A 146 6.16 -5.93 -10.08
N GLY A 147 5.01 -6.08 -10.70
CA GLY A 147 4.91 -6.27 -12.14
C GLY A 147 4.39 -7.64 -12.55
N HIS A 148 4.49 -7.92 -13.84
CA HIS A 148 3.99 -9.13 -14.46
C HIS A 148 5.17 -9.85 -15.15
N ASP A 149 5.50 -11.07 -14.69
CA ASP A 149 6.49 -11.88 -15.41
C ASP A 149 5.91 -12.34 -16.73
N TYR A 150 6.45 -11.80 -17.81
CA TYR A 150 5.88 -12.04 -19.14
C TYR A 150 5.96 -13.51 -19.57
N LEU A 151 6.96 -14.23 -19.15
CA LEU A 151 7.15 -15.63 -19.55
C LEU A 151 6.42 -16.60 -18.62
N LEU A 152 6.44 -16.35 -17.31
CA LEU A 152 5.86 -17.25 -16.32
C LEU A 152 4.33 -17.09 -16.21
N ASN A 153 3.82 -15.85 -16.28
CA ASN A 153 2.38 -15.55 -16.08
C ASN A 153 1.57 -15.59 -17.40
N TYR A 154 1.90 -16.49 -18.34
CA TYR A 154 1.19 -16.55 -19.62
C TYR A 154 -0.26 -17.07 -19.48
N GLU A 155 -0.53 -17.95 -18.53
CA GLU A 155 -1.88 -18.48 -18.26
C GLU A 155 -2.80 -17.38 -17.71
N GLU A 156 -2.33 -16.60 -16.74
CA GLU A 156 -3.09 -15.45 -16.20
C GLU A 156 -3.42 -14.43 -17.29
N ARG A 157 -2.48 -14.19 -18.23
CA ARG A 157 -2.74 -13.31 -19.38
C ARG A 157 -3.79 -13.89 -20.31
N TYR A 158 -3.75 -15.20 -20.57
CA TYR A 158 -4.75 -15.84 -21.40
C TYR A 158 -6.15 -15.71 -20.78
N GLU A 159 -6.29 -15.97 -19.49
CA GLU A 159 -7.54 -15.76 -18.75
C GLU A 159 -8.00 -14.29 -18.78
N TYR A 160 -7.06 -13.35 -18.58
CA TYR A 160 -7.36 -11.92 -18.67
C TYR A 160 -7.91 -11.52 -20.04
N TYR A 161 -7.36 -12.03 -21.14
CA TYR A 161 -7.84 -11.73 -22.50
C TYR A 161 -9.24 -12.26 -22.77
N HIS A 162 -9.66 -13.31 -22.07
CA HIS A 162 -10.98 -13.94 -22.25
C HIS A 162 -12.00 -13.49 -21.19
N LYS A 163 -11.55 -12.75 -20.18
CA LYS A 163 -12.44 -12.19 -19.17
C LYS A 163 -13.24 -11.04 -19.75
N LYS A 164 -14.58 -11.13 -19.63
CA LYS A 164 -15.45 -9.99 -20.01
C LYS A 164 -15.16 -8.81 -19.09
N GLU A 165 -14.64 -7.73 -19.66
CA GLU A 165 -14.31 -6.52 -18.93
C GLU A 165 -15.59 -5.80 -18.50
N ASP A 166 -15.71 -5.44 -17.22
CA ASP A 166 -16.77 -4.57 -16.70
C ASP A 166 -16.45 -3.13 -17.09
N LYS A 167 -17.30 -2.54 -17.91
CA LYS A 167 -17.16 -1.17 -18.44
C LYS A 167 -18.20 -0.25 -17.84
N ILE A 168 -17.85 1.02 -17.76
CA ILE A 168 -18.75 2.08 -17.36
C ILE A 168 -19.46 2.58 -18.62
N GLU A 169 -20.72 2.27 -18.76
CA GLU A 169 -21.51 2.64 -19.93
C GLU A 169 -21.83 4.14 -19.93
N PHE A 170 -21.93 4.70 -21.14
CA PHE A 170 -22.56 6.00 -21.34
C PHE A 170 -24.06 5.79 -21.47
N ASP A 171 -24.85 6.77 -21.07
CA ASP A 171 -26.29 6.84 -21.44
C ASP A 171 -26.52 7.23 -22.91
N LEU A 172 -25.45 7.66 -23.58
CA LEU A 172 -25.46 8.01 -25.01
C LEU A 172 -25.00 6.80 -25.84
N GLU A 173 -25.95 6.15 -26.50
CA GLU A 173 -25.71 4.91 -27.26
C GLU A 173 -24.55 5.02 -28.27
N TYR A 174 -24.41 6.19 -28.90
CA TYR A 174 -23.35 6.44 -29.88
C TYR A 174 -21.93 6.29 -29.26
N PHE A 175 -21.76 6.78 -28.04
CA PHE A 175 -20.48 6.63 -27.34
C PHE A 175 -20.21 5.15 -26.91
N ASN A 176 -21.23 4.43 -26.50
CA ASN A 176 -21.11 3.00 -26.22
C ASN A 176 -20.74 2.21 -27.48
N LYS A 177 -21.26 2.57 -28.62
CA LYS A 177 -20.89 1.95 -29.90
C LYS A 177 -19.43 2.21 -30.27
N ILE A 178 -18.93 3.42 -30.10
CA ILE A 178 -17.52 3.78 -30.39
C ILE A 178 -16.57 3.09 -29.41
N THR A 179 -16.89 3.08 -28.13
CA THR A 179 -16.06 2.51 -27.04
C THR A 179 -16.25 1.00 -26.86
N LYS A 180 -17.12 0.39 -27.70
CA LYS A 180 -17.48 -1.03 -27.59
C LYS A 180 -17.99 -1.39 -26.21
N GLY A 181 -18.94 -0.63 -25.68
CA GLY A 181 -19.66 -0.90 -24.43
C GLY A 181 -19.28 -0.03 -23.24
N GLY A 182 -18.61 1.11 -23.46
CA GLY A 182 -18.30 2.06 -22.40
C GLY A 182 -16.82 2.22 -22.08
N LEU A 183 -16.50 2.89 -20.98
CA LEU A 183 -15.14 3.15 -20.53
C LEU A 183 -14.63 1.97 -19.70
N PRO A 184 -13.45 1.39 -20.02
CA PRO A 184 -12.87 0.33 -19.23
C PRO A 184 -12.33 0.86 -17.90
N ASN A 185 -12.29 -0.01 -16.87
CA ASN A 185 -11.72 0.30 -15.57
C ASN A 185 -10.20 0.54 -15.68
N LYS A 186 -9.64 1.31 -14.74
CA LYS A 186 -8.19 1.61 -14.65
C LYS A 186 -7.61 2.29 -15.90
N THR A 187 -8.42 3.11 -16.61
CA THR A 187 -7.98 3.85 -17.78
C THR A 187 -8.10 5.34 -17.59
N LEU A 188 -7.21 6.11 -18.23
CA LEU A 188 -7.31 7.55 -18.36
C LEU A 188 -8.06 7.88 -19.65
N ASN A 189 -9.23 8.54 -19.52
CA ASN A 189 -10.03 8.99 -20.65
C ASN A 189 -10.07 10.52 -20.69
N ILE A 190 -9.81 11.12 -21.83
CA ILE A 190 -9.70 12.58 -21.97
C ILE A 190 -10.78 13.06 -22.92
N ALA A 191 -11.70 13.90 -22.40
CA ALA A 191 -12.67 14.63 -23.24
C ALA A 191 -12.02 15.91 -23.75
N LEU A 192 -11.78 15.98 -25.07
CA LEU A 192 -11.21 17.16 -25.73
C LEU A 192 -12.28 17.90 -26.52
N ALA A 193 -12.43 19.17 -26.22
CA ALA A 193 -13.35 20.05 -26.93
C ALA A 193 -12.87 21.52 -26.87
N GLY A 194 -13.20 22.30 -27.84
CA GLY A 194 -12.94 23.75 -27.87
C GLY A 194 -13.70 24.49 -26.77
N THR A 195 -13.37 25.77 -26.60
CA THR A 195 -14.05 26.64 -25.63
C THR A 195 -15.53 26.84 -26.05
N GLY A 196 -16.46 26.74 -25.10
CA GLY A 196 -17.89 26.93 -25.31
C GLY A 196 -18.63 25.76 -25.98
N VAL A 197 -17.95 24.68 -26.37
CA VAL A 197 -18.58 23.52 -27.04
C VAL A 197 -19.39 22.64 -26.09
N GLY A 198 -19.25 22.82 -24.77
CA GLY A 198 -20.02 22.05 -23.77
C GLY A 198 -19.26 20.95 -23.07
N LYS A 199 -17.91 20.95 -23.07
CA LYS A 199 -17.08 19.96 -22.38
C LYS A 199 -17.51 19.74 -20.92
N SER A 200 -17.65 20.82 -20.14
CA SER A 200 -18.06 20.73 -18.72
C SER A 200 -19.50 20.22 -18.56
N LEU A 201 -20.40 20.53 -19.48
CA LEU A 201 -21.74 19.95 -19.47
C LEU A 201 -21.73 18.45 -19.74
N PHE A 202 -20.94 18.02 -20.72
CA PHE A 202 -20.76 16.60 -21.02
C PHE A 202 -20.21 15.84 -19.82
N MET A 203 -19.21 16.42 -19.12
CA MET A 203 -18.62 15.79 -17.93
C MET A 203 -19.62 15.69 -16.77
N CYS A 204 -20.43 16.74 -16.53
CA CYS A 204 -21.50 16.72 -15.53
C CYS A 204 -22.59 15.70 -15.89
N HIS A 205 -22.99 15.64 -17.17
CA HIS A 205 -23.96 14.67 -17.66
C HIS A 205 -23.46 13.22 -17.50
N HIS A 206 -22.20 12.95 -17.87
CA HIS A 206 -21.61 11.64 -17.69
C HIS A 206 -21.52 11.25 -16.20
N ALA A 207 -21.14 12.20 -15.31
CA ALA A 207 -21.14 11.97 -13.88
C ALA A 207 -22.54 11.58 -13.35
N SER A 208 -23.59 12.28 -13.79
CA SER A 208 -24.99 11.96 -13.46
C SER A 208 -25.38 10.56 -13.95
N SER A 209 -25.01 10.20 -15.17
CA SER A 209 -25.28 8.88 -15.75
C SER A 209 -24.59 7.76 -14.96
N VAL A 210 -23.36 7.98 -14.51
CA VAL A 210 -22.61 7.00 -13.71
C VAL A 210 -23.21 6.84 -12.31
N LEU A 211 -23.68 7.93 -11.70
CA LEU A 211 -24.41 7.89 -10.42
C LEU A 211 -25.69 7.05 -10.54
N LEU A 212 -26.47 7.23 -11.62
CA LEU A 212 -27.68 6.44 -11.86
C LEU A 212 -27.41 4.94 -12.07
N GLN A 213 -26.17 4.56 -12.44
CA GLN A 213 -25.72 3.17 -12.51
C GLN A 213 -25.33 2.61 -11.13
N GLY A 214 -25.52 3.36 -10.03
CA GLY A 214 -25.15 2.95 -8.66
C GLY A 214 -23.66 2.97 -8.39
N ARG A 215 -22.86 3.70 -9.16
CA ARG A 215 -21.41 3.83 -9.00
C ARG A 215 -21.06 5.13 -8.29
N ASN A 216 -19.95 5.13 -7.56
CA ASN A 216 -19.42 6.33 -6.90
C ASN A 216 -18.66 7.21 -7.91
N VAL A 217 -18.86 8.52 -7.82
CA VAL A 217 -18.18 9.51 -8.65
C VAL A 217 -17.46 10.53 -7.78
N LEU A 218 -16.17 10.73 -8.01
CA LEU A 218 -15.42 11.86 -7.48
C LEU A 218 -15.23 12.88 -8.60
N TYR A 219 -15.83 14.08 -8.46
CA TYR A 219 -15.67 15.17 -9.40
C TYR A 219 -14.74 16.24 -8.81
N ILE A 220 -13.62 16.50 -9.47
CA ILE A 220 -12.67 17.55 -9.06
C ILE A 220 -12.74 18.69 -10.05
N THR A 221 -13.04 19.90 -9.58
CA THR A 221 -13.11 21.12 -10.39
C THR A 221 -12.02 22.10 -9.95
N MET A 222 -11.34 22.72 -10.94
CA MET A 222 -10.35 23.78 -10.70
C MET A 222 -10.71 25.10 -11.43
N GLU A 223 -11.77 25.10 -12.24
CA GLU A 223 -12.20 26.23 -13.04
C GLU A 223 -13.53 26.84 -12.53
N MET A 224 -14.45 25.99 -12.09
CA MET A 224 -15.77 26.37 -11.63
C MET A 224 -15.95 26.07 -10.15
N ALA A 225 -16.77 26.85 -9.45
CA ALA A 225 -17.18 26.58 -8.09
C ALA A 225 -17.92 25.22 -8.02
N GLU A 226 -17.72 24.49 -6.91
CA GLU A 226 -18.30 23.15 -6.70
C GLU A 226 -19.85 23.18 -6.72
N GLU A 227 -20.45 24.26 -6.22
CA GLU A 227 -21.90 24.45 -6.23
C GLU A 227 -22.43 24.55 -7.66
N LYS A 228 -21.65 25.15 -8.59
CA LYS A 228 -22.04 25.24 -10.01
C LYS A 228 -21.93 23.93 -10.75
N ILE A 229 -21.03 23.04 -10.30
CA ILE A 229 -20.98 21.67 -10.80
C ILE A 229 -22.16 20.87 -10.23
N ALA A 230 -22.43 20.98 -8.93
CA ALA A 230 -23.58 20.35 -8.28
C ALA A 230 -24.91 20.75 -8.94
N GLU A 231 -25.12 22.06 -9.18
CA GLU A 231 -26.31 22.58 -9.87
C GLU A 231 -26.54 21.89 -11.23
N ARG A 232 -25.48 21.65 -12.00
CA ARG A 232 -25.57 20.96 -13.29
C ARG A 232 -25.88 19.47 -13.17
N ILE A 233 -25.30 18.83 -12.18
CA ILE A 233 -25.56 17.42 -11.87
C ILE A 233 -26.98 17.23 -11.38
N ASP A 234 -27.45 18.09 -10.45
CA ASP A 234 -28.83 18.09 -9.96
C ASP A 234 -29.85 18.33 -11.07
N ALA A 235 -29.62 19.31 -11.96
CA ALA A 235 -30.48 19.54 -13.11
C ALA A 235 -30.69 18.27 -13.95
N ASN A 236 -29.61 17.50 -14.17
CA ASN A 236 -29.68 16.23 -14.88
C ASN A 236 -30.43 15.15 -14.07
N LEU A 237 -30.03 14.89 -12.82
CA LEU A 237 -30.60 13.85 -12.00
C LEU A 237 -32.07 14.08 -11.68
N LEU A 238 -32.46 15.34 -11.43
CA LEU A 238 -33.82 15.71 -11.08
C LEU A 238 -34.70 15.94 -12.30
N ASN A 239 -34.14 15.93 -13.50
CA ASN A 239 -34.79 16.25 -14.76
C ASN A 239 -35.54 17.60 -14.68
N VAL A 240 -34.80 18.67 -14.31
CA VAL A 240 -35.28 20.02 -14.14
C VAL A 240 -34.36 20.94 -14.94
N PRO A 241 -34.88 21.90 -15.74
CA PRO A 241 -34.02 22.91 -16.34
C PRO A 241 -33.20 23.65 -15.28
N ILE A 242 -31.95 23.93 -15.58
CA ILE A 242 -31.00 24.50 -14.59
C ILE A 242 -31.50 25.87 -14.04
N GLN A 243 -32.17 26.67 -14.87
CA GLN A 243 -32.74 27.94 -14.46
C GLN A 243 -33.92 27.80 -13.47
N ASP A 244 -34.58 26.64 -13.48
CA ASP A 244 -35.76 26.38 -12.65
C ASP A 244 -35.41 25.74 -11.31
N LEU A 245 -34.15 25.37 -11.11
CA LEU A 245 -33.68 24.78 -9.83
C LEU A 245 -33.83 25.73 -8.65
N THR A 246 -33.61 27.03 -8.88
CA THR A 246 -33.74 28.07 -7.84
C THR A 246 -35.17 28.25 -7.38
N ASP A 247 -36.13 27.98 -8.26
CA ASP A 247 -37.55 28.11 -7.97
C ASP A 247 -38.19 26.84 -7.44
N LEU A 248 -37.41 25.76 -7.37
CA LEU A 248 -37.91 24.46 -6.89
C LEU A 248 -38.12 24.49 -5.37
N PRO A 249 -39.37 24.27 -4.86
CA PRO A 249 -39.65 24.25 -3.45
C PRO A 249 -38.85 23.14 -2.75
N LYS A 250 -38.27 23.45 -1.59
CA LYS A 250 -37.44 22.49 -0.82
C LYS A 250 -38.07 21.09 -0.63
N PRO A 251 -39.38 20.97 -0.27
CA PRO A 251 -40.00 19.66 -0.15
C PRO A 251 -40.03 18.84 -1.45
N MET A 252 -40.11 19.52 -2.60
CA MET A 252 -40.03 18.88 -3.93
C MET A 252 -38.59 18.45 -4.26
N PHE A 253 -37.60 19.29 -3.93
CA PHE A 253 -36.21 18.96 -4.06
C PHE A 253 -35.86 17.72 -3.22
N ASP A 254 -36.17 17.76 -1.93
CA ASP A 254 -35.92 16.64 -0.99
C ASP A 254 -36.57 15.33 -1.48
N LYS A 255 -37.81 15.38 -1.94
CA LYS A 255 -38.50 14.21 -2.50
C LYS A 255 -37.83 13.67 -3.77
N LYS A 256 -37.34 14.53 -4.64
CA LYS A 256 -36.65 14.11 -5.88
C LYS A 256 -35.29 13.48 -5.55
N VAL A 257 -34.53 14.07 -4.64
CA VAL A 257 -33.22 13.55 -4.20
C VAL A 257 -33.37 12.20 -3.48
N THR A 258 -34.40 12.04 -2.64
CA THR A 258 -34.65 10.78 -1.92
C THR A 258 -35.07 9.62 -2.85
N ASN A 259 -35.53 9.93 -4.05
CA ASN A 259 -35.96 8.94 -5.06
C ASN A 259 -34.86 8.56 -6.06
N LEU A 260 -33.65 9.14 -5.93
CA LEU A 260 -32.45 8.77 -6.69
C LEU A 260 -31.76 7.58 -6.07
#